data_aca6e03f9a5392953c6c99ed4c5adbf1
#
_entry.id   aca6e03f9a5392953c6c99ed4c5adbf1
#
_cell.length_a   1.000
_cell.length_b   1.000
_cell.length_c   1.000
_cell.angle_alpha   90.00
_cell.angle_beta   90.00
_cell.angle_gamma   90.00
#
_symmetry.space_group_name_H-M   'P 1'
#
loop_
_entity.id
_entity.type
_entity.pdbx_description
1 polymer ?
#
loop_
_entity_poly.entity_id
_entity_poly.type
_entity_poly.pdbx_seq_one_letter_code
_entity_poly.pdbx_strand_id
1 'polypeptide(L)'
;MPLSRNSSLKRSPMKTQRAKPSDEEKQARALVRVRSGGWCEMRLTGCLGEATDFSHRVGRGQGGPWSASNGLAACRRCHSWCHSRRTEAEDLGLILRSGQDPTVEPVAYQNAGFVVLDNLGYLWPVLDEEIA
;
A
#
# COMPACT_ATOMS: atom_id res chain seq x y z
N MET A 1 13.48 -39.38 38.50
CA MET A 1 12.85 -39.57 37.19
C MET A 1 12.86 -38.27 36.41
N PRO A 2 13.59 -38.25 35.33
CA PRO A 2 13.49 -37.08 34.50
C PRO A 2 12.09 -36.96 33.93
N LEU A 3 11.47 -35.86 34.21
CA LEU A 3 10.21 -35.52 33.60
C LEU A 3 10.40 -35.40 32.10
N SER A 4 9.64 -36.15 31.34
CA SER A 4 9.63 -36.01 29.91
C SER A 4 9.10 -34.65 29.56
N ARG A 5 10.01 -33.68 29.42
CA ARG A 5 9.68 -32.29 29.16
C ARG A 5 9.13 -32.05 27.76
N ASN A 6 9.22 -33.04 26.90
CA ASN A 6 8.98 -32.80 25.49
C ASN A 6 7.56 -33.05 25.06
N SER A 7 6.82 -33.87 25.77
CA SER A 7 5.46 -34.20 25.34
C SER A 7 4.45 -33.14 25.72
N SER A 8 4.71 -32.37 26.80
CA SER A 8 3.78 -31.35 27.27
C SER A 8 4.06 -29.96 26.67
N LEU A 9 5.21 -29.81 26.02
CA LEU A 9 5.64 -28.51 25.48
C LEU A 9 5.64 -28.45 23.95
N LYS A 10 5.05 -29.44 23.30
CA LYS A 10 4.79 -29.33 21.87
C LYS A 10 3.78 -28.22 21.65
N ARG A 11 4.30 -27.01 21.52
CA ARG A 11 3.52 -25.92 20.97
C ARG A 11 3.16 -26.32 19.56
N SER A 12 1.91 -26.69 19.38
CA SER A 12 1.36 -26.63 18.03
C SER A 12 1.68 -25.25 17.49
N PRO A 13 2.32 -25.13 16.31
CA PRO A 13 2.46 -23.82 15.73
C PRO A 13 1.07 -23.23 15.68
N MET A 14 0.87 -22.09 16.34
CA MET A 14 -0.36 -21.34 16.20
C MET A 14 -0.50 -21.08 14.71
N LYS A 15 -1.41 -21.80 14.09
CA LYS A 15 -1.87 -21.42 12.77
C LYS A 15 -2.52 -20.06 12.95
N THR A 16 -1.77 -19.02 12.70
CA THR A 16 -2.37 -17.72 12.44
C THR A 16 -3.25 -17.91 11.23
N GLN A 17 -4.50 -18.22 11.48
CA GLN A 17 -5.47 -18.17 10.42
C GLN A 17 -5.58 -16.71 10.04
N ARG A 18 -5.02 -16.39 8.88
CA ARG A 18 -5.25 -15.12 8.27
C ARG A 18 -6.76 -14.97 8.11
N ALA A 19 -7.33 -13.94 8.72
CA ALA A 19 -8.73 -13.62 8.49
C ALA A 19 -8.98 -13.51 6.98
N LYS A 20 -10.11 -14.04 6.53
CA LYS A 20 -10.49 -13.92 5.12
C LYS A 20 -10.54 -12.45 4.74
N PRO A 21 -10.06 -12.07 3.54
CA PRO A 21 -10.16 -10.69 3.09
C PRO A 21 -11.61 -10.21 3.11
N SER A 22 -11.81 -8.97 3.56
CA SER A 22 -13.13 -8.33 3.49
C SER A 22 -13.50 -8.02 2.04
N ASP A 23 -14.77 -7.71 1.80
CA ASP A 23 -15.21 -7.30 0.48
C ASP A 23 -14.55 -6.00 0.05
N GLU A 24 -14.33 -5.07 0.98
CA GLU A 24 -13.61 -3.82 0.73
C GLU A 24 -12.18 -4.08 0.31
N GLU A 25 -11.49 -5.00 0.95
CA GLU A 25 -10.13 -5.36 0.57
C GLU A 25 -10.08 -5.96 -0.83
N LYS A 26 -10.98 -6.90 -1.13
CA LYS A 26 -11.03 -7.53 -2.46
C LYS A 26 -11.31 -6.51 -3.56
N GLN A 27 -12.24 -5.61 -3.32
CA GLN A 27 -12.60 -4.58 -4.28
C GLN A 27 -11.44 -3.60 -4.50
N ALA A 28 -10.82 -3.13 -3.43
CA ALA A 28 -9.68 -2.22 -3.52
C ALA A 28 -8.53 -2.86 -4.30
N ARG A 29 -8.19 -4.10 -4.00
CA ARG A 29 -7.14 -4.82 -4.73
C ARG A 29 -7.46 -4.98 -6.21
N ALA A 30 -8.71 -5.29 -6.54
CA ALA A 30 -9.13 -5.45 -7.93
C ALA A 30 -9.05 -4.14 -8.70
N LEU A 31 -9.52 -3.04 -8.11
CA LEU A 31 -9.49 -1.72 -8.75
C LEU A 31 -8.05 -1.23 -8.98
N VAL A 32 -7.19 -1.41 -7.98
CA VAL A 32 -5.77 -1.03 -8.09
C VAL A 32 -5.05 -1.89 -9.13
N ARG A 33 -5.38 -3.17 -9.20
CA ARG A 33 -4.80 -4.06 -10.19
C ARG A 33 -5.16 -3.65 -11.62
N VAL A 34 -6.40 -3.28 -11.85
CA VAL A 34 -6.84 -2.77 -13.17
C VAL A 34 -6.13 -1.46 -13.49
N ARG A 35 -6.07 -0.53 -12.54
CA ARG A 35 -5.41 0.76 -12.74
C ARG A 35 -3.92 0.61 -13.06
N SER A 36 -3.23 -0.25 -12.34
CA SER A 36 -1.79 -0.43 -12.46
C SER A 36 -1.38 -1.38 -13.59
N GLY A 37 -2.32 -2.22 -14.06
CA GLY A 37 -2.00 -3.28 -15.00
C GLY A 37 -1.07 -4.36 -14.43
N GLY A 38 -0.93 -4.44 -13.11
CA GLY A 38 -0.01 -5.36 -12.44
C GLY A 38 1.40 -4.81 -12.27
N TRP A 39 1.66 -3.58 -12.67
CA TRP A 39 2.97 -2.96 -12.56
C TRP A 39 3.06 -2.06 -11.33
N CYS A 40 4.27 -1.89 -10.81
CA CYS A 40 4.54 -0.98 -9.69
C CYS A 40 4.15 0.45 -10.07
N GLU A 41 3.30 1.06 -9.28
CA GLU A 41 2.83 2.43 -9.50
C GLU A 41 3.79 3.48 -8.95
N MET A 42 4.77 3.07 -8.14
CA MET A 42 5.75 4.00 -7.55
C MET A 42 6.93 4.27 -8.48
N ARG A 43 7.50 3.24 -9.06
CA ARG A 43 8.63 3.27 -9.99
C ARG A 43 9.79 4.12 -9.53
N LEU A 44 10.18 3.94 -8.28
CA LEU A 44 11.33 4.62 -7.71
C LEU A 44 12.63 4.00 -8.22
N THR A 45 13.75 4.66 -7.93
CA THR A 45 15.07 4.13 -8.31
C THR A 45 15.26 2.71 -7.77
N GLY A 46 15.60 1.78 -8.64
CA GLY A 46 15.74 0.37 -8.28
C GLY A 46 14.45 -0.43 -8.29
N CYS A 47 13.36 0.13 -8.83
CA CYS A 47 12.08 -0.55 -8.96
C CYS A 47 12.22 -1.91 -9.66
N LEU A 48 11.52 -2.92 -9.14
CA LEU A 48 11.55 -4.27 -9.69
C LEU A 48 10.58 -4.47 -10.86
N GLY A 49 9.71 -3.50 -11.13
CA GLY A 49 8.77 -3.53 -12.25
C GLY A 49 7.41 -4.08 -11.86
N GLU A 50 7.32 -5.40 -11.64
CA GLU A 50 6.05 -6.02 -11.26
C GLU A 50 5.63 -5.65 -9.84
N ALA A 51 4.34 -5.39 -9.66
CA ALA A 51 3.77 -5.16 -8.34
C ALA A 51 3.49 -6.48 -7.63
N THR A 52 3.90 -6.56 -6.39
CA THR A 52 3.64 -7.73 -5.53
C THR A 52 2.85 -7.34 -4.29
N ASP A 53 2.82 -6.07 -3.95
CA ASP A 53 2.27 -5.57 -2.69
C ASP A 53 1.17 -4.55 -2.94
N PHE A 54 0.21 -4.51 -2.02
CA PHE A 54 -0.73 -3.40 -1.92
C PHE A 54 -0.21 -2.49 -0.81
N SER A 55 0.25 -1.30 -1.17
CA SER A 55 0.80 -0.35 -0.21
C SER A 55 -0.27 0.65 0.19
N HIS A 56 -0.61 0.70 1.48
CA HIS A 56 -1.54 1.68 2.01
C HIS A 56 -0.86 3.04 2.12
N ARG A 57 -1.49 4.08 1.60
CA ARG A 57 -0.99 5.45 1.75
C ARG A 57 -1.19 5.93 3.18
N VAL A 58 -2.40 5.89 3.71
CA VAL A 58 -2.65 5.97 5.15
C VAL A 58 -2.58 4.55 5.69
N GLY A 59 -1.67 4.30 6.63
CA GLY A 59 -1.43 2.96 7.14
C GLY A 59 -2.63 2.34 7.83
N ARG A 60 -2.73 1.01 7.81
CA ARG A 60 -3.81 0.29 8.48
C ARG A 60 -3.89 0.60 9.96
N GLY A 61 -2.75 0.69 10.63
CA GLY A 61 -2.69 1.03 12.05
C GLY A 61 -3.12 2.46 12.36
N GLN A 62 -3.22 3.31 11.37
CA GLN A 62 -3.65 4.71 11.48
C GLN A 62 -5.07 4.92 10.97
N GLY A 63 -5.83 3.85 10.80
CA GLY A 63 -7.20 3.91 10.31
C GLY A 63 -7.32 3.98 8.80
N GLY A 64 -6.27 3.65 8.06
CA GLY A 64 -6.28 3.66 6.61
C GLY A 64 -7.27 2.65 6.03
N PRO A 65 -8.16 3.09 5.13
CA PRO A 65 -9.17 2.22 4.55
C PRO A 65 -8.61 1.32 3.46
N TRP A 66 -9.34 0.24 3.18
CA TRP A 66 -9.19 -0.51 1.94
C TRP A 66 -10.00 0.22 0.87
N SER A 67 -9.31 1.05 0.10
CA SER A 67 -9.93 1.79 -1.00
C SER A 67 -8.91 1.97 -2.12
N ALA A 68 -9.40 2.17 -3.34
CA ALA A 68 -8.52 2.34 -4.50
C ALA A 68 -7.65 3.60 -4.37
N SER A 69 -8.16 4.68 -3.79
CA SER A 69 -7.38 5.91 -3.59
C SER A 69 -6.30 5.77 -2.54
N ASN A 70 -6.51 4.89 -1.54
CA ASN A 70 -5.56 4.68 -0.45
C ASN A 70 -4.56 3.57 -0.75
N GLY A 71 -4.65 2.91 -1.88
CA GLY A 71 -3.77 1.81 -2.23
C GLY A 71 -2.92 2.12 -3.45
N LEU A 72 -1.68 1.66 -3.41
CA LEU A 72 -0.78 1.68 -4.55
C LEU A 72 -0.26 0.27 -4.77
N ALA A 73 -0.30 -0.18 -6.01
CA ALA A 73 0.40 -1.40 -6.39
C ALA A 73 1.90 -1.11 -6.34
N ALA A 74 2.64 -1.86 -5.58
CA ALA A 74 4.06 -1.60 -5.38
C ALA A 74 4.88 -2.89 -5.48
N CYS A 75 6.08 -2.76 -6.02
CA CYS A 75 7.05 -3.83 -5.88
C CYS A 75 7.62 -3.82 -4.46
N ARG A 76 8.22 -4.93 -4.05
CA ARG A 76 8.77 -5.07 -2.70
C ARG A 76 9.80 -3.99 -2.40
N ARG A 77 10.63 -3.64 -3.35
CA ARG A 77 11.69 -2.66 -3.16
C ARG A 77 11.14 -1.24 -2.95
N CYS A 78 10.20 -0.82 -3.78
CA CYS A 78 9.57 0.50 -3.62
C CYS A 78 8.77 0.58 -2.32
N HIS A 79 8.04 -0.48 -1.98
CA HIS A 79 7.30 -0.54 -0.73
C HIS A 79 8.23 -0.40 0.49
N SER A 80 9.34 -1.13 0.49
CA SER A 80 10.34 -1.03 1.55
C SER A 80 10.99 0.34 1.63
N TRP A 81 11.25 0.96 0.49
CA TRP A 81 11.82 2.30 0.44
C TRP A 81 10.91 3.32 1.14
N CYS A 82 9.60 3.23 0.92
CA CYS A 82 8.65 4.13 1.58
C CYS A 82 8.71 4.03 3.10
N HIS A 83 8.90 2.83 3.64
CA HIS A 83 9.01 2.63 5.08
C HIS A 83 10.34 3.10 5.65
N SER A 84 11.43 2.99 4.89
CA SER A 84 12.75 3.43 5.33
C SER A 84 12.99 4.93 5.11
N ARG A 85 12.28 5.55 4.16
CA ARG A 85 12.40 6.96 3.79
C ARG A 85 11.05 7.66 3.91
N ARG A 86 10.46 7.60 5.09
CA ARG A 86 9.09 8.05 5.32
C ARG A 86 8.86 9.52 4.94
N THR A 87 9.78 10.42 5.34
CA THR A 87 9.64 11.84 5.02
C THR A 87 9.61 12.10 3.52
N GLU A 88 10.51 11.47 2.79
CA GLU A 88 10.56 11.59 1.33
C GLU A 88 9.33 10.97 0.68
N ALA A 89 8.86 9.85 1.20
CA ALA A 89 7.64 9.19 0.72
C ALA A 89 6.41 10.07 0.97
N GLU A 90 6.35 10.76 2.11
CA GLU A 90 5.28 11.72 2.41
C GLU A 90 5.29 12.89 1.43
N ASP A 91 6.47 13.41 1.10
CA ASP A 91 6.60 14.51 0.14
C ASP A 91 6.08 14.11 -1.24
N LEU A 92 6.20 12.84 -1.59
CA LEU A 92 5.70 12.30 -2.86
C LEU A 92 4.25 11.83 -2.80
N GLY A 93 3.60 11.92 -1.64
CA GLY A 93 2.24 11.45 -1.46
C GLY A 93 2.09 9.93 -1.44
N LEU A 94 3.19 9.19 -1.45
CA LEU A 94 3.18 7.73 -1.38
C LEU A 94 2.76 7.23 -0.01
N ILE A 95 3.06 8.00 1.03
CA ILE A 95 2.60 7.80 2.38
C ILE A 95 1.86 9.07 2.82
N LEU A 96 0.74 8.89 3.49
CA LEU A 96 -0.06 9.95 4.06
C LEU A 96 -0.14 9.79 5.57
N ARG A 97 -0.40 10.89 6.25
CA ARG A 97 -0.61 10.91 7.69
C ARG A 97 -2.05 10.58 8.02
N SER A 98 -2.28 10.13 9.26
CA SER A 98 -3.63 9.95 9.78
C SER A 98 -4.44 11.25 9.63
N GLY A 99 -5.65 11.13 9.13
CA GLY A 99 -6.54 12.26 8.91
C GLY A 99 -6.44 12.89 7.52
N GLN A 100 -5.42 12.58 6.73
CA GLN A 100 -5.37 13.03 5.34
C GLN A 100 -6.30 12.18 4.47
N ASP A 101 -6.94 12.82 3.50
CA ASP A 101 -7.88 12.16 2.60
C ASP A 101 -7.18 11.72 1.33
N PRO A 102 -7.08 10.40 1.09
CA PRO A 102 -6.39 9.88 -0.10
C PRO A 102 -7.04 10.31 -1.42
N THR A 103 -8.30 10.73 -1.41
CA THR A 103 -8.99 11.15 -2.63
C THR A 103 -8.63 12.57 -3.06
N VAL A 104 -8.03 13.36 -2.18
CA VAL A 104 -7.66 14.76 -2.48
C VAL A 104 -6.16 15.00 -2.45
N GLU A 105 -5.40 14.18 -1.75
CA GLU A 105 -3.95 14.34 -1.65
C GLU A 105 -3.25 13.83 -2.91
N PRO A 106 -2.45 14.66 -3.58
CA PRO A 106 -1.73 14.22 -4.77
C PRO A 106 -0.67 13.16 -4.45
N VAL A 107 -0.39 12.34 -5.43
CA VAL A 107 0.66 11.33 -5.36
C VAL A 107 1.51 11.37 -6.62
N ALA A 108 2.83 11.27 -6.47
CA ALA A 108 3.75 11.11 -7.58
C ALA A 108 3.52 9.73 -8.21
N TYR A 109 2.96 9.71 -9.40
CA TYR A 109 2.58 8.47 -10.07
C TYR A 109 3.66 8.03 -11.04
N GLN A 110 4.15 6.81 -10.87
CA GLN A 110 5.22 6.24 -11.68
C GLN A 110 6.48 7.10 -11.72
N ASN A 111 6.75 7.82 -10.62
CA ASN A 111 7.88 8.73 -10.49
C ASN A 111 7.91 9.82 -11.60
N ALA A 112 6.74 10.17 -12.10
CA ALA A 112 6.55 11.20 -13.10
C ALA A 112 5.74 12.36 -12.49
N GLY A 113 4.63 12.73 -13.06
CA GLY A 113 3.80 13.83 -12.54
C GLY A 113 2.90 13.41 -11.39
N PHE A 114 2.37 14.41 -10.68
CA PHE A 114 1.40 14.18 -9.62
C PHE A 114 0.00 13.94 -10.20
N VAL A 115 -0.69 13.00 -9.57
CA VAL A 115 -2.08 12.67 -9.90
C VAL A 115 -2.90 12.61 -8.62
N VAL A 116 -4.22 12.68 -8.76
CA VAL A 116 -5.17 12.39 -7.69
C VAL A 116 -5.86 11.08 -8.02
N LEU A 117 -6.02 10.21 -7.03
CA LEU A 117 -6.64 8.90 -7.19
C LEU A 117 -8.06 8.94 -6.63
N ASP A 118 -9.01 8.36 -7.34
CA ASP A 118 -10.37 8.23 -6.82
C ASP A 118 -10.66 6.79 -6.36
N ASN A 119 -11.81 6.60 -5.72
CA ASN A 119 -12.19 5.30 -5.17
C ASN A 119 -12.82 4.37 -6.22
N LEU A 120 -12.97 4.84 -7.44
CA LEU A 120 -13.44 4.02 -8.56
C LEU A 120 -12.29 3.41 -9.35
N GLY A 121 -11.05 3.71 -8.98
CA GLY A 121 -9.87 3.20 -9.66
C GLY A 121 -9.35 4.08 -10.78
N TYR A 122 -9.84 5.30 -10.89
CA TYR A 122 -9.33 6.26 -11.89
C TYR A 122 -8.27 7.16 -11.29
N LEU A 123 -7.41 7.66 -12.14
CA LEU A 123 -6.43 8.68 -11.79
C LEU A 123 -6.69 9.93 -12.62
N TRP A 124 -6.44 11.08 -11.99
CA TRP A 124 -6.70 12.39 -12.58
C TRP A 124 -5.41 13.21 -12.51
N PRO A 125 -4.87 13.67 -13.65
CA PRO A 125 -3.68 14.50 -13.63
C PRO A 125 -3.95 15.79 -12.85
N VAL A 126 -2.96 16.21 -12.06
CA VAL A 126 -3.00 17.53 -11.42
C VAL A 126 -2.36 18.51 -12.38
N LEU A 127 -3.09 19.56 -12.72
CA LEU A 127 -2.58 20.62 -13.60
C LEU A 127 -1.61 21.50 -12.83
N ASP A 128 -0.57 22.00 -13.49
CA ASP A 128 0.44 22.86 -12.85
C ASP A 128 -0.17 24.07 -12.16
N GLU A 129 -1.25 24.59 -12.69
CA GLU A 129 -2.00 25.70 -12.13
C GLU A 129 -2.60 25.40 -10.76
N GLU A 130 -2.87 24.13 -10.45
CA GLU A 130 -3.44 23.69 -9.18
C GLU A 130 -2.36 23.44 -8.14
N ILE A 131 -1.10 23.32 -8.55
CA ILE A 131 0.04 23.07 -7.68
C ILE A 131 0.69 24.39 -7.21
N ALA A 132 0.46 25.44 -7.93
CA ALA A 132 1.12 26.74 -7.68
C ALA A 132 0.65 27.40 -6.37
#